data_1aedcd4684699bc3a4e6954231c39939
#
_entry.id   1aedcd4684699bc3a4e6954231c39939
#
_cell.length_a   1.000
_cell.length_b   1.000
_cell.length_c   1.000
_cell.angle_alpha   90.00
_cell.angle_beta   90.00
_cell.angle_gamma   90.00
#
_symmetry.space_group_name_H-M   'P 1'
#
loop_
_entity.id
_entity.type
_entity.pdbx_description
1 polymer ?
#
loop_
_entity_poly.entity_id
_entity_poly.type
_entity_poly.pdbx_seq_one_letter_code
_entity_poly.pdbx_strand_id
1 'polypeptide(L)'
;MTEIVKDEPRIEVKTLKTKYPQGAERCLINAVTERELNSSMLPADVGCVVDNVDTVCAICRAVMEGRPVIEKIVTVTGDGIANPQNFRVKTGTSFAELIEAAGGFKGSVEKVISGGPMMGFAMFDYHVPIVKTSSAILCLTKDVVAANEESACINCGRCVSGCPARLVPSRLATYAEEGQEELFVKFNGMECVECGCCSFV
;
A
#
# COMPACT_ATOMS: atom_id res chain seq x y z
N MET A 1 12.90 -16.91 9.37
CA MET A 1 13.47 -15.64 9.90
C MET A 1 13.96 -15.81 11.32
N THR A 2 13.15 -16.23 12.27
CA THR A 2 13.56 -16.38 13.69
C THR A 2 14.79 -17.26 13.89
N GLU A 3 14.93 -18.37 13.14
CA GLU A 3 16.12 -19.24 13.19
C GLU A 3 17.38 -18.58 12.63
N ILE A 4 17.24 -17.73 11.60
CA ILE A 4 18.39 -17.08 10.92
C ILE A 4 19.02 -16.02 11.83
N VAL A 5 18.22 -15.35 12.65
CA VAL A 5 18.68 -14.21 13.49
C VAL A 5 18.76 -14.53 14.98
N LYS A 6 18.61 -15.81 15.38
CA LYS A 6 18.57 -16.22 16.79
C LYS A 6 19.83 -15.84 17.58
N ASP A 7 20.97 -15.77 16.90
CA ASP A 7 22.27 -15.46 17.52
C ASP A 7 22.65 -13.97 17.40
N GLU A 8 21.76 -13.13 16.88
CA GLU A 8 21.97 -11.68 16.75
C GLU A 8 21.04 -10.90 17.70
N PRO A 9 21.53 -10.51 18.88
CA PRO A 9 20.69 -9.92 19.94
C PRO A 9 20.11 -8.54 19.59
N ARG A 10 20.60 -7.89 18.53
CA ARG A 10 20.11 -6.60 18.05
C ARG A 10 18.88 -6.73 17.13
N ILE A 11 18.52 -7.96 16.73
CA ILE A 11 17.42 -8.22 15.81
C ILE A 11 16.32 -8.98 16.53
N GLU A 12 15.14 -8.35 16.62
CA GLU A 12 13.95 -8.98 17.14
C GLU A 12 12.96 -9.27 15.99
N VAL A 13 12.37 -10.46 15.96
CA VAL A 13 11.34 -10.84 15.00
C VAL A 13 9.99 -10.84 15.71
N LYS A 14 9.13 -9.88 15.35
CA LYS A 14 7.73 -9.80 15.81
C LYS A 14 6.77 -10.27 14.73
N THR A 15 5.95 -11.26 15.06
CA THR A 15 4.87 -11.72 14.18
C THR A 15 3.61 -10.92 14.49
N LEU A 16 3.01 -10.34 13.45
CA LEU A 16 1.78 -9.58 13.55
C LEU A 16 0.64 -10.29 12.83
N LYS A 17 -0.58 -9.99 13.24
CA LYS A 17 -1.78 -10.51 12.56
C LYS A 17 -1.85 -9.94 11.14
N THR A 18 -2.05 -10.83 10.15
CA THR A 18 -2.25 -10.41 8.77
C THR A 18 -3.59 -9.67 8.64
N LYS A 19 -3.53 -8.35 8.57
CA LYS A 19 -4.69 -7.47 8.45
C LYS A 19 -4.27 -6.17 7.78
N TYR A 20 -4.99 -5.75 6.75
CA TYR A 20 -4.80 -4.42 6.18
C TYR A 20 -5.43 -3.35 7.09
N PRO A 21 -4.81 -2.18 7.34
CA PRO A 21 -3.52 -1.69 6.84
C PRO A 21 -2.36 -1.86 7.85
N GLN A 22 -2.14 -3.04 8.42
CA GLN A 22 -1.10 -3.31 9.44
C GLN A 22 0.30 -2.84 9.03
N GLY A 23 0.60 -2.81 7.73
CA GLY A 23 1.87 -2.32 7.19
C GLY A 23 1.97 -0.79 7.05
N ALA A 24 0.90 -0.05 7.30
CA ALA A 24 0.95 1.41 7.33
C ALA A 24 1.85 1.86 8.48
N GLU A 25 2.73 2.83 8.22
CA GLU A 25 3.83 3.23 9.11
C GLU A 25 3.36 3.48 10.55
N ARG A 26 2.34 4.31 10.77
CA ARG A 26 1.78 4.59 12.11
C ARG A 26 1.22 3.34 12.79
N CYS A 27 0.49 2.51 12.03
CA CYS A 27 -0.08 1.27 12.55
C CYS A 27 1.01 0.27 12.95
N LEU A 28 2.08 0.18 12.14
CA LEU A 28 3.20 -0.72 12.39
C LEU A 28 4.00 -0.30 13.61
N ILE A 29 4.33 1.00 13.73
CA ILE A 29 5.05 1.54 14.90
C ILE A 29 4.26 1.26 16.17
N ASN A 30 2.96 1.57 16.19
CA ASN A 30 2.13 1.31 17.37
C ASN A 30 2.08 -0.19 17.70
N ALA A 31 1.87 -1.06 16.72
CA ALA A 31 1.78 -2.51 16.93
C ALA A 31 3.08 -3.14 17.44
N VAL A 32 4.23 -2.58 17.09
CA VAL A 32 5.55 -3.15 17.44
C VAL A 32 6.12 -2.52 18.71
N THR A 33 5.92 -1.21 18.90
CA THR A 33 6.59 -0.44 19.96
C THR A 33 5.65 0.15 21.01
N GLU A 34 4.31 0.05 20.80
CA GLU A 34 3.26 0.67 21.60
C GLU A 34 3.35 2.22 21.65
N ARG A 35 4.14 2.82 20.75
CA ARG A 35 4.26 4.27 20.60
C ARG A 35 3.20 4.79 19.65
N GLU A 36 2.70 5.99 19.92
CA GLU A 36 1.69 6.64 19.07
C GLU A 36 2.28 7.84 18.34
N LEU A 37 1.86 8.02 17.09
CA LEU A 37 2.17 9.17 16.26
C LEU A 37 0.88 9.88 15.86
N ASN A 38 0.86 11.20 15.97
CA ASN A 38 -0.18 12.04 15.39
C ASN A 38 0.23 12.57 13.99
N SER A 39 -0.65 13.33 13.35
CA SER A 39 -0.43 13.87 12.01
C SER A 39 0.75 14.85 11.89
N SER A 40 1.16 15.47 12.99
CA SER A 40 2.26 16.43 13.01
C SER A 40 3.63 15.80 13.32
N MET A 41 3.66 14.52 13.68
CA MET A 41 4.88 13.80 14.07
C MET A 41 5.42 12.95 12.94
N LEU A 42 6.75 12.85 12.88
CA LEU A 42 7.48 11.89 12.07
C LEU A 42 7.85 10.65 12.89
N PRO A 43 8.07 9.49 12.27
CA PRO A 43 8.56 8.29 12.95
C PRO A 43 9.82 8.54 13.80
N ALA A 44 10.72 9.42 13.32
CA ALA A 44 11.93 9.80 14.03
C ALA A 44 11.64 10.46 15.40
N ASP A 45 10.52 11.19 15.54
CA ASP A 45 10.16 11.84 16.80
C ASP A 45 9.85 10.83 17.93
N VAL A 46 9.47 9.62 17.54
CA VAL A 46 9.28 8.50 18.46
C VAL A 46 10.43 7.50 18.39
N GLY A 47 11.57 7.87 17.78
CA GLY A 47 12.78 7.05 17.70
C GLY A 47 12.62 5.82 16.79
N CYS A 48 11.81 5.91 15.75
CA CYS A 48 11.55 4.82 14.81
C CYS A 48 11.94 5.22 13.39
N VAL A 49 12.30 4.21 12.59
CA VAL A 49 12.41 4.28 11.13
C VAL A 49 11.69 3.05 10.59
N VAL A 50 10.80 3.23 9.61
CA VAL A 50 10.05 2.15 8.98
C VAL A 50 10.45 2.04 7.52
N ASP A 51 10.96 0.88 7.14
CA ASP A 51 11.38 0.60 5.78
C ASP A 51 10.84 -0.74 5.28
N ASN A 52 10.57 -0.79 3.98
CA ASN A 52 10.28 -2.05 3.30
C ASN A 52 11.55 -2.91 3.23
N VAL A 53 11.41 -4.23 3.31
CA VAL A 53 12.55 -5.17 3.25
C VAL A 53 13.37 -5.01 1.95
N ASP A 54 12.75 -4.72 0.81
CA ASP A 54 13.45 -4.46 -0.45
C ASP A 54 14.31 -3.18 -0.36
N THR A 55 13.79 -2.15 0.32
CA THR A 55 14.54 -0.90 0.61
C THR A 55 15.76 -1.19 1.49
N VAL A 56 15.60 -1.97 2.57
CA VAL A 56 16.72 -2.35 3.45
C VAL A 56 17.79 -3.13 2.67
N CYS A 57 17.38 -4.07 1.81
CA CYS A 57 18.29 -4.80 0.94
C CYS A 57 19.01 -3.88 -0.05
N ALA A 58 18.31 -2.88 -0.60
CA ALA A 58 18.89 -1.89 -1.51
C ALA A 58 19.90 -0.99 -0.81
N ILE A 59 19.59 -0.54 0.43
CA ILE A 59 20.53 0.23 1.27
C ILE A 59 21.80 -0.60 1.54
N CYS A 60 21.64 -1.85 1.93
CA CYS A 60 22.78 -2.74 2.17
C CYS A 60 23.69 -2.85 0.93
N ARG A 61 23.13 -3.08 -0.26
CA ARG A 61 23.90 -3.14 -1.51
C ARG A 61 24.56 -1.80 -1.85
N ALA A 62 23.87 -0.70 -1.62
CA ALA A 62 24.43 0.63 -1.88
C ALA A 62 25.62 0.93 -0.98
N VAL A 63 25.54 0.58 0.32
CA VAL A 63 26.61 0.84 1.30
C VAL A 63 27.79 -0.13 1.14
N MET A 64 27.49 -1.43 0.97
CA MET A 64 28.53 -2.46 0.95
C MET A 64 29.19 -2.65 -0.42
N GLU A 65 28.44 -2.45 -1.50
CA GLU A 65 28.88 -2.76 -2.87
C GLU A 65 28.95 -1.52 -3.77
N GLY A 66 28.52 -0.34 -3.29
CA GLY A 66 28.45 0.89 -4.12
C GLY A 66 27.42 0.79 -5.25
N ARG A 67 26.42 -0.12 -5.16
CA ARG A 67 25.42 -0.38 -6.21
C ARG A 67 24.18 0.48 -6.01
N PRO A 68 23.83 1.33 -6.98
CA PRO A 68 22.57 2.07 -6.94
C PRO A 68 21.37 1.16 -7.20
N VAL A 69 20.15 1.66 -6.91
CA VAL A 69 18.90 0.93 -7.21
C VAL A 69 18.64 0.98 -8.71
N ILE A 70 19.08 -0.05 -9.40
CA ILE A 70 18.88 -0.27 -10.85
C ILE A 70 17.99 -1.50 -11.14
N GLU A 71 17.70 -2.30 -10.11
CA GLU A 71 16.85 -3.48 -10.18
C GLU A 71 15.85 -3.45 -9.03
N LYS A 72 14.66 -4.01 -9.29
CA LYS A 72 13.60 -4.17 -8.30
C LYS A 72 12.93 -5.53 -8.40
N ILE A 73 12.32 -5.96 -7.31
CA ILE A 73 11.36 -7.05 -7.33
C ILE A 73 9.97 -6.45 -7.57
N VAL A 74 9.29 -6.90 -8.61
CA VAL A 74 7.93 -6.50 -8.97
C VAL A 74 7.05 -7.73 -9.05
N THR A 75 5.91 -7.68 -8.37
CA THR A 75 4.90 -8.73 -8.40
C THR A 75 3.93 -8.47 -9.55
N VAL A 76 3.75 -9.43 -10.45
CA VAL A 76 2.68 -9.41 -11.44
C VAL A 76 1.61 -10.40 -11.00
N THR A 77 0.38 -9.94 -10.80
CA THR A 77 -0.69 -10.77 -10.22
C THR A 77 -2.09 -10.27 -10.64
N GLY A 78 -3.10 -10.96 -10.17
CA GLY A 78 -4.51 -10.70 -10.47
C GLY A 78 -5.15 -11.87 -11.20
N ASP A 79 -6.47 -11.88 -11.25
CA ASP A 79 -7.26 -12.89 -11.94
C ASP A 79 -7.17 -12.75 -13.47
N GLY A 80 -6.74 -11.59 -13.96
CA GLY A 80 -6.50 -11.28 -15.37
C GLY A 80 -5.13 -11.67 -15.91
N ILE A 81 -4.24 -12.29 -15.10
CA ILE A 81 -2.89 -12.72 -15.50
C ILE A 81 -2.81 -14.25 -15.62
N ALA A 82 -2.10 -14.74 -16.66
CA ALA A 82 -1.98 -16.19 -16.88
C ALA A 82 -1.13 -16.87 -15.82
N ASN A 83 0.06 -16.35 -15.51
CA ASN A 83 1.01 -16.92 -14.56
C ASN A 83 1.49 -15.90 -13.54
N PRO A 84 0.75 -15.68 -12.42
CA PRO A 84 1.15 -14.75 -11.37
C PRO A 84 2.50 -15.12 -10.76
N GLN A 85 3.44 -14.15 -10.72
CA GLN A 85 4.78 -14.38 -10.15
C GLN A 85 5.51 -13.08 -9.82
N ASN A 86 6.66 -13.23 -9.15
CA ASN A 86 7.57 -12.14 -8.86
C ASN A 86 8.71 -12.11 -9.88
N PHE A 87 9.02 -10.92 -10.37
CA PHE A 87 10.11 -10.68 -11.30
C PHE A 87 11.19 -9.81 -10.68
N ARG A 88 12.45 -10.16 -10.90
CA ARG A 88 13.56 -9.23 -10.69
C ARG A 88 13.82 -8.52 -12.02
N VAL A 89 13.56 -7.23 -12.05
CA VAL A 89 13.58 -6.42 -13.27
C VAL A 89 14.45 -5.19 -13.12
N LYS A 90 15.01 -4.73 -14.22
CA LYS A 90 15.69 -3.43 -14.28
C LYS A 90 14.67 -2.30 -14.28
N THR A 91 15.00 -1.19 -13.64
CA THR A 91 14.23 0.06 -13.80
C THR A 91 14.25 0.47 -15.28
N GLY A 92 13.11 0.90 -15.79
CA GLY A 92 12.95 1.20 -17.22
C GLY A 92 12.31 0.07 -18.05
N THR A 93 12.25 -1.17 -17.54
CA THR A 93 11.49 -2.26 -18.18
C THR A 93 10.00 -1.89 -18.23
N SER A 94 9.35 -2.12 -19.37
CA SER A 94 7.93 -1.79 -19.53
C SER A 94 7.02 -2.74 -18.74
N PHE A 95 5.88 -2.24 -18.26
CA PHE A 95 4.83 -3.09 -17.67
C PHE A 95 4.31 -4.10 -18.69
N ALA A 96 4.21 -3.70 -19.97
CA ALA A 96 3.79 -4.61 -21.05
C ALA A 96 4.72 -5.83 -21.18
N GLU A 97 6.05 -5.62 -21.12
CA GLU A 97 7.03 -6.71 -21.14
C GLU A 97 6.88 -7.67 -19.96
N LEU A 98 6.56 -7.15 -18.77
CA LEU A 98 6.35 -7.98 -17.59
C LEU A 98 5.04 -8.77 -17.66
N ILE A 99 3.98 -8.16 -18.19
CA ILE A 99 2.70 -8.82 -18.42
C ILE A 99 2.89 -9.96 -19.42
N GLU A 100 3.62 -9.72 -20.52
CA GLU A 100 3.95 -10.75 -21.52
C GLU A 100 4.80 -11.87 -20.90
N ALA A 101 5.83 -11.54 -20.14
CA ALA A 101 6.68 -12.51 -19.44
C ALA A 101 5.89 -13.35 -18.41
N ALA A 102 4.79 -12.80 -17.85
CA ALA A 102 3.84 -13.52 -17.00
C ALA A 102 2.82 -14.36 -17.78
N GLY A 103 3.04 -14.58 -19.08
CA GLY A 103 2.17 -15.37 -19.97
C GLY A 103 1.02 -14.58 -20.60
N GLY A 104 1.03 -13.26 -20.45
CA GLY A 104 0.00 -12.38 -21.01
C GLY A 104 -1.29 -12.33 -20.18
N PHE A 105 -2.27 -11.63 -20.73
CA PHE A 105 -3.59 -11.56 -20.10
C PHE A 105 -4.37 -12.85 -20.26
N LYS A 106 -5.11 -13.21 -19.23
CA LYS A 106 -6.04 -14.32 -19.20
C LYS A 106 -7.47 -13.79 -19.45
N GLY A 107 -7.87 -13.72 -20.72
CA GLY A 107 -9.15 -13.18 -21.12
C GLY A 107 -9.18 -11.64 -21.18
N SER A 108 -10.36 -11.04 -21.03
CA SER A 108 -10.53 -9.59 -21.00
C SER A 108 -10.10 -9.03 -19.65
N VAL A 109 -9.24 -8.02 -19.65
CA VAL A 109 -8.83 -7.29 -18.46
C VAL A 109 -9.47 -5.90 -18.51
N GLU A 110 -10.24 -5.56 -17.49
CA GLU A 110 -10.93 -4.27 -17.39
C GLU A 110 -10.11 -3.23 -16.63
N LYS A 111 -9.23 -3.67 -15.73
CA LYS A 111 -8.42 -2.75 -14.92
C LYS A 111 -7.00 -3.29 -14.68
N VAL A 112 -6.01 -2.45 -14.95
CA VAL A 112 -4.61 -2.66 -14.55
C VAL A 112 -4.24 -1.62 -13.50
N ILE A 113 -3.68 -2.07 -12.38
CA ILE A 113 -3.29 -1.21 -11.27
C ILE A 113 -1.78 -1.29 -11.07
N SER A 114 -1.13 -0.14 -11.00
CA SER A 114 0.25 -0.02 -10.54
C SER A 114 0.28 0.07 -9.03
N GLY A 115 0.74 -0.98 -8.36
CA GLY A 115 0.73 -1.11 -6.91
C GLY A 115 -0.31 -2.07 -6.37
N GLY A 116 -0.68 -1.90 -5.10
CA GLY A 116 -1.66 -2.75 -4.42
C GLY A 116 -3.12 -2.35 -4.70
N PRO A 117 -4.09 -3.23 -4.38
CA PRO A 117 -5.50 -3.00 -4.72
C PRO A 117 -6.13 -1.80 -4.00
N MET A 118 -5.59 -1.37 -2.84
CA MET A 118 -6.15 -0.28 -2.04
C MET A 118 -5.51 1.07 -2.35
N MET A 119 -4.18 1.10 -2.55
CA MET A 119 -3.39 2.34 -2.68
C MET A 119 -2.73 2.49 -4.06
N GLY A 120 -2.92 1.54 -4.96
CA GLY A 120 -2.35 1.59 -6.31
C GLY A 120 -3.14 2.52 -7.23
N PHE A 121 -2.53 2.88 -8.36
CA PHE A 121 -3.12 3.73 -9.39
C PHE A 121 -3.68 2.89 -10.51
N ALA A 122 -4.93 3.12 -10.91
CA ALA A 122 -5.47 2.54 -12.13
C ALA A 122 -4.74 3.13 -13.35
N MET A 123 -4.28 2.25 -14.23
CA MET A 123 -3.51 2.60 -15.42
C MET A 123 -4.41 2.62 -16.65
N PHE A 124 -4.33 3.67 -17.43
CA PHE A 124 -4.96 3.75 -18.75
C PHE A 124 -4.04 3.22 -19.88
N ASP A 125 -2.73 3.15 -19.60
CA ASP A 125 -1.73 2.59 -20.49
C ASP A 125 -0.70 1.80 -19.66
N TYR A 126 -0.32 0.63 -20.12
CA TYR A 126 0.69 -0.23 -19.50
C TYR A 126 2.02 -0.29 -20.28
N HIS A 127 2.21 0.59 -21.27
CA HIS A 127 3.51 0.80 -21.93
C HIS A 127 4.41 1.79 -21.17
N VAL A 128 4.23 1.87 -19.87
CA VAL A 128 4.99 2.71 -18.97
C VAL A 128 6.13 1.95 -18.31
N PRO A 129 7.25 2.61 -17.97
CA PRO A 129 8.40 1.94 -17.39
C PRO A 129 8.23 1.63 -15.90
N ILE A 130 8.84 0.56 -15.44
CA ILE A 130 9.11 0.30 -14.03
C ILE A 130 10.04 1.38 -13.48
N VAL A 131 9.63 1.98 -12.39
CA VAL A 131 10.40 2.99 -11.66
C VAL A 131 10.78 2.48 -10.25
N LYS A 132 11.61 3.23 -9.52
CA LYS A 132 12.08 2.83 -8.18
C LYS A 132 10.94 2.59 -7.18
N THR A 133 9.81 3.25 -7.34
CA THR A 133 8.63 3.11 -6.48
C THR A 133 7.66 2.00 -6.92
N SER A 134 7.86 1.42 -8.11
CA SER A 134 7.01 0.33 -8.60
C SER A 134 7.19 -0.92 -7.73
N SER A 135 6.09 -1.53 -7.30
CA SER A 135 6.08 -2.71 -6.43
C SER A 135 5.27 -3.88 -7.00
N ALA A 136 4.16 -3.57 -7.67
CA ALA A 136 3.28 -4.59 -8.23
C ALA A 136 2.53 -4.09 -9.47
N ILE A 137 2.10 -5.05 -10.28
CA ILE A 137 1.16 -4.90 -11.40
C ILE A 137 0.01 -5.84 -11.11
N LEU A 138 -1.18 -5.28 -10.84
CA LEU A 138 -2.39 -6.04 -10.56
C LEU A 138 -3.35 -5.92 -11.74
N CYS A 139 -3.68 -7.06 -12.37
CA CYS A 139 -4.56 -7.13 -13.53
C CYS A 139 -5.88 -7.77 -13.13
N LEU A 140 -6.98 -7.05 -13.25
CA LEU A 140 -8.32 -7.47 -12.84
C LEU A 140 -9.23 -7.65 -14.04
N THR A 141 -9.96 -8.77 -14.06
CA THR A 141 -10.96 -9.07 -15.10
C THR A 141 -12.25 -8.28 -14.93
N LYS A 142 -12.47 -7.71 -13.73
CA LYS A 142 -13.64 -6.87 -13.43
C LYS A 142 -13.23 -5.63 -12.65
N ASP A 143 -13.77 -4.50 -13.05
CA ASP A 143 -13.75 -3.27 -12.24
C ASP A 143 -14.98 -3.22 -11.34
N VAL A 144 -14.86 -3.83 -10.15
CA VAL A 144 -15.96 -3.90 -9.17
C VAL A 144 -16.39 -2.51 -8.72
N VAL A 145 -15.48 -1.53 -8.71
CA VAL A 145 -15.79 -0.15 -8.31
C VAL A 145 -16.66 0.52 -9.37
N ALA A 146 -16.28 0.41 -10.65
CA ALA A 146 -17.07 0.99 -11.74
C ALA A 146 -18.43 0.31 -11.94
N ALA A 147 -18.56 -0.95 -11.48
CA ALA A 147 -19.83 -1.69 -11.58
C ALA A 147 -20.85 -1.35 -10.48
N ASN A 148 -20.45 -0.60 -9.44
CA ASN A 148 -21.34 -0.21 -8.35
C ASN A 148 -21.79 1.25 -8.53
N GLU A 149 -23.10 1.46 -8.43
CA GLU A 149 -23.69 2.81 -8.41
C GLU A 149 -23.53 3.44 -7.00
N GLU A 150 -23.24 4.73 -6.98
CA GLU A 150 -23.19 5.48 -5.72
C GLU A 150 -24.60 5.56 -5.10
N SER A 151 -24.67 5.42 -3.79
CA SER A 151 -25.91 5.49 -3.03
C SER A 151 -25.77 6.37 -1.80
N ALA A 152 -26.90 6.90 -1.34
CA ALA A 152 -26.92 7.70 -0.11
C ALA A 152 -26.45 6.88 1.11
N CYS A 153 -25.75 7.53 2.04
CA CYS A 153 -25.26 6.89 3.25
C CYS A 153 -26.43 6.40 4.13
N ILE A 154 -26.45 5.12 4.45
CA ILE A 154 -27.47 4.48 5.33
C ILE A 154 -27.09 4.50 6.80
N ASN A 155 -26.02 5.16 7.20
CA ASN A 155 -25.50 5.29 8.56
C ASN A 155 -25.21 3.93 9.26
N CYS A 156 -24.78 2.91 8.53
CA CYS A 156 -24.51 1.57 9.08
C CYS A 156 -23.26 1.47 9.97
N GLY A 157 -22.38 2.46 9.96
CA GLY A 157 -21.16 2.53 10.78
C GLY A 157 -20.01 1.59 10.34
N ARG A 158 -20.10 0.88 9.22
CA ARG A 158 -19.03 -0.01 8.74
C ARG A 158 -17.73 0.73 8.49
N CYS A 159 -17.78 1.93 7.89
CA CYS A 159 -16.62 2.78 7.68
C CYS A 159 -15.91 3.19 8.98
N VAL A 160 -16.68 3.40 10.06
CA VAL A 160 -16.15 3.70 11.40
C VAL A 160 -15.46 2.47 11.98
N SER A 161 -16.11 1.31 11.91
CA SER A 161 -15.54 0.04 12.40
C SER A 161 -14.30 -0.39 11.64
N GLY A 162 -14.22 -0.06 10.34
CA GLY A 162 -13.08 -0.35 9.47
C GLY A 162 -11.93 0.65 9.59
N CYS A 163 -12.13 1.81 10.21
CA CYS A 163 -11.12 2.85 10.30
C CYS A 163 -10.01 2.50 11.31
N PRO A 164 -8.74 2.35 10.90
CA PRO A 164 -7.65 2.06 11.81
C PRO A 164 -7.34 3.22 12.77
N ALA A 165 -7.62 4.48 12.36
CA ALA A 165 -7.47 5.68 13.16
C ALA A 165 -8.74 6.01 14.00
N ARG A 166 -9.76 5.13 13.98
CA ARG A 166 -11.02 5.29 14.74
C ARG A 166 -11.76 6.61 14.47
N LEU A 167 -11.64 7.11 13.25
CA LEU A 167 -12.35 8.32 12.80
C LEU A 167 -13.81 7.99 12.45
N VAL A 168 -14.58 9.03 12.14
CA VAL A 168 -15.94 8.92 11.59
C VAL A 168 -15.93 9.34 10.11
N PRO A 169 -15.53 8.46 9.17
CA PRO A 169 -15.29 8.82 7.79
C PRO A 169 -16.47 9.46 7.07
N SER A 170 -17.70 9.01 7.35
CA SER A 170 -18.90 9.58 6.75
C SER A 170 -19.07 11.07 7.05
N ARG A 171 -18.80 11.51 8.30
CA ARG A 171 -18.84 12.93 8.67
C ARG A 171 -17.69 13.71 8.05
N LEU A 172 -16.49 13.13 8.04
CA LEU A 172 -15.32 13.77 7.45
C LEU A 172 -15.51 13.98 5.94
N ALA A 173 -16.13 13.02 5.24
CA ALA A 173 -16.48 13.16 3.83
C ALA A 173 -17.42 14.37 3.62
N THR A 174 -18.51 14.43 4.38
CA THR A 174 -19.45 15.57 4.32
C THR A 174 -18.74 16.91 4.58
N TYR A 175 -17.90 17.01 5.59
CA TYR A 175 -17.18 18.26 5.88
C TYR A 175 -16.21 18.64 4.76
N ALA A 176 -15.56 17.67 4.15
CA ALA A 176 -14.66 17.91 3.00
C ALA A 176 -15.44 18.36 1.76
N GLU A 177 -16.55 17.71 1.45
CA GLU A 177 -17.42 18.05 0.32
C GLU A 177 -18.06 19.45 0.44
N GLU A 178 -18.43 19.84 1.66
CA GLU A 178 -19.01 21.14 1.96
C GLU A 178 -17.96 22.24 2.21
N GLY A 179 -16.66 21.95 2.17
CA GLY A 179 -15.58 22.89 2.44
C GLY A 179 -15.49 23.36 3.88
N GLN A 180 -16.00 22.58 4.84
CA GLN A 180 -16.02 22.90 6.26
C GLN A 180 -14.70 22.50 6.95
N GLU A 181 -13.60 23.17 6.61
CA GLU A 181 -12.25 22.83 7.06
C GLU A 181 -12.12 22.84 8.60
N GLU A 182 -12.73 23.81 9.28
CA GLU A 182 -12.68 23.89 10.76
C GLU A 182 -13.31 22.66 11.42
N LEU A 183 -14.43 22.17 10.88
CA LEU A 183 -15.08 20.96 11.39
C LEU A 183 -14.27 19.71 11.04
N PHE A 184 -13.71 19.65 9.83
CA PHE A 184 -12.83 18.55 9.43
C PHE A 184 -11.66 18.40 10.42
N VAL A 185 -10.97 19.48 10.74
CA VAL A 185 -9.86 19.50 11.71
C VAL A 185 -10.36 19.18 13.13
N LYS A 186 -11.48 19.79 13.58
CA LYS A 186 -12.08 19.55 14.90
C LYS A 186 -12.46 18.09 15.14
N PHE A 187 -12.88 17.38 14.09
CA PHE A 187 -13.19 15.94 14.13
C PHE A 187 -12.01 15.02 13.78
N ASN A 188 -10.80 15.55 13.96
CA ASN A 188 -9.53 14.83 13.76
C ASN A 188 -9.33 14.31 12.33
N GLY A 189 -9.87 14.97 11.31
CA GLY A 189 -9.70 14.57 9.91
C GLY A 189 -8.23 14.47 9.48
N MET A 190 -7.36 15.30 10.07
CA MET A 190 -5.91 15.29 9.82
C MET A 190 -5.21 14.01 10.31
N GLU A 191 -5.83 13.23 11.21
CA GLU A 191 -5.30 11.95 11.68
C GLU A 191 -5.58 10.81 10.71
N CYS A 192 -6.21 11.08 9.56
CA CYS A 192 -6.44 10.09 8.53
C CYS A 192 -5.11 9.55 7.98
N VAL A 193 -4.99 8.22 7.95
CA VAL A 193 -3.81 7.52 7.39
C VAL A 193 -3.99 7.18 5.92
N GLU A 194 -5.01 7.70 5.27
CA GLU A 194 -5.31 7.59 3.82
C GLU A 194 -5.31 6.14 3.30
N CYS A 195 -5.69 5.18 4.13
CA CYS A 195 -5.61 3.75 3.80
C CYS A 195 -6.70 3.25 2.84
N GLY A 196 -7.75 4.01 2.57
CA GLY A 196 -8.85 3.62 1.69
C GLY A 196 -9.86 2.62 2.28
N CYS A 197 -9.68 2.14 3.53
CA CYS A 197 -10.61 1.16 4.13
C CYS A 197 -12.06 1.62 4.14
N CYS A 198 -12.32 2.90 4.39
CA CYS A 198 -13.68 3.45 4.47
C CYS A 198 -14.37 3.58 3.11
N SER A 199 -13.63 3.66 2.02
CA SER A 199 -14.20 3.72 0.67
C SER A 199 -14.48 2.32 0.10
N PHE A 200 -13.99 1.27 0.74
CA PHE A 200 -14.21 -0.10 0.32
C PHE A 200 -15.43 -0.76 0.98
N VAL A 201 -15.96 -0.25 2.09
CA VAL A 201 -17.01 -0.89 2.93
C VAL A 201 -18.41 -0.33 2.68
#